data_b51b2f5c91c5e0bbde2e36fba2c7ccc8
#
_entry.id   b51b2f5c91c5e0bbde2e36fba2c7ccc8
#
_cell.length_a   1.000
_cell.length_b   1.000
_cell.length_c   1.000
_cell.angle_alpha   90.00
_cell.angle_beta   90.00
_cell.angle_gamma   90.00
#
_symmetry.space_group_name_H-M   'P 1'
#
loop_
_entity.id
_entity.type
_entity.pdbx_description
1 polymer ?
#
loop_
_entity_poly.entity_id
_entity_poly.type
_entity_poly.pdbx_seq_one_letter_code
_entity_poly.pdbx_strand_id
1 'polypeptide(L)'
;VTDHDDSFTHWKHREEIAESMIPMIGKLHRERDVTVLLHSRSLVNKSVVSILKTHRFARQIAGAELSVTETLPFLQALTTLDLGPSQIDLGMLAATYKADDRGLSVREFTAEAVAGATGGDRTGRREPRDVVLYGFGRIGRLVARLLIEKAGSGNGLRLRAIVVRGGGGGVGEDLVKRASLLRRDSVHGQFQGTITVDEANGTITANGNTIRVIHAGDPASVDYTAYGIKDAILIDNTGRWRDREGLSQHLRPGIDKV
;
A
#
# COMPACT_ATOMS: atom_id res chain seq x y z
N VAL A 1 37.29 -18.47 18.74
CA VAL A 1 36.16 -19.40 18.47
C VAL A 1 34.86 -18.86 19.03
N THR A 2 34.88 -18.10 20.11
CA THR A 2 33.69 -17.55 20.79
C THR A 2 32.95 -16.43 20.04
N ASP A 3 33.66 -15.63 19.25
CA ASP A 3 33.08 -14.42 18.61
C ASP A 3 32.12 -14.74 17.42
N HIS A 4 32.35 -15.83 16.70
CA HIS A 4 31.49 -16.23 15.59
C HIS A 4 30.16 -16.84 16.06
N ASP A 5 30.17 -17.61 17.12
CA ASP A 5 28.97 -18.23 17.69
C ASP A 5 28.07 -17.16 18.33
N ASP A 6 28.65 -16.16 18.97
CA ASP A 6 27.92 -15.03 19.56
C ASP A 6 27.22 -14.19 18.47
N SER A 7 27.93 -13.88 17.38
CA SER A 7 27.38 -13.11 16.25
C SER A 7 26.19 -13.83 15.59
N PHE A 8 26.28 -15.16 15.44
CA PHE A 8 25.20 -15.94 14.85
C PHE A 8 23.99 -16.07 15.78
N THR A 9 24.24 -16.21 17.08
CA THR A 9 23.19 -16.24 18.09
C THR A 9 22.44 -14.90 18.17
N HIS A 10 23.16 -13.79 18.13
CA HIS A 10 22.57 -12.46 18.03
C HIS A 10 21.75 -12.25 16.75
N TRP A 11 22.23 -12.76 15.61
CA TRP A 11 21.48 -12.70 14.36
C TRP A 11 20.17 -13.48 14.45
N LYS A 12 20.20 -14.74 14.94
CA LYS A 12 18.99 -15.57 15.11
C LYS A 12 17.95 -14.91 16.01
N HIS A 13 18.39 -14.35 17.13
CA HIS A 13 17.46 -13.65 18.04
C HIS A 13 16.78 -12.45 17.37
N ARG A 14 17.54 -11.65 16.60
CA ARG A 14 16.95 -10.54 15.85
C ARG A 14 16.01 -11.01 14.75
N GLU A 15 16.33 -12.13 14.12
CA GLU A 15 15.49 -12.76 13.10
C GLU A 15 14.15 -13.23 13.69
N GLU A 16 14.15 -13.93 14.83
CA GLU A 16 12.96 -14.34 15.56
C GLU A 16 12.06 -13.14 15.93
N ILE A 17 12.67 -12.07 16.42
CA ILE A 17 11.92 -10.85 16.75
C ILE A 17 11.29 -10.26 15.49
N ALA A 18 12.05 -10.09 14.41
CA ALA A 18 11.53 -9.54 13.16
C ALA A 18 10.42 -10.42 12.55
N GLU A 19 10.52 -11.74 12.70
CA GLU A 19 9.49 -12.69 12.31
C GLU A 19 8.21 -12.48 13.11
N SER A 20 8.30 -12.32 14.43
CA SER A 20 7.15 -12.05 15.29
C SER A 20 6.44 -10.73 15.00
N MET A 21 7.14 -9.75 14.42
CA MET A 21 6.56 -8.45 14.02
C MET A 21 5.62 -8.56 12.82
N ILE A 22 5.86 -9.50 11.90
CA ILE A 22 5.12 -9.61 10.62
C ILE A 22 3.61 -9.76 10.83
N PRO A 23 3.11 -10.71 11.65
CA PRO A 23 1.67 -10.85 11.86
C PRO A 23 1.04 -9.63 12.53
N MET A 24 1.75 -8.96 13.44
CA MET A 24 1.28 -7.74 14.10
C MET A 24 1.11 -6.58 13.12
N ILE A 25 2.12 -6.34 12.28
CA ILE A 25 2.08 -5.32 11.22
C ILE A 25 0.95 -5.63 10.23
N GLY A 26 0.85 -6.89 9.81
CA GLY A 26 -0.19 -7.34 8.90
C GLY A 26 -1.61 -7.17 9.45
N LYS A 27 -1.81 -7.46 10.72
CA LYS A 27 -3.11 -7.29 11.41
C LYS A 27 -3.50 -5.81 11.49
N LEU A 28 -2.59 -4.95 11.95
CA LEU A 28 -2.81 -3.50 12.03
C LEU A 28 -3.19 -2.92 10.66
N HIS A 29 -2.49 -3.36 9.61
CA HIS A 29 -2.74 -2.87 8.25
C HIS A 29 -4.10 -3.35 7.71
N ARG A 30 -4.40 -4.65 7.78
CA ARG A 30 -5.62 -5.21 7.18
C ARG A 30 -6.90 -4.90 7.95
N GLU A 31 -6.83 -4.82 9.28
CA GLU A 31 -8.03 -4.66 10.10
C GLU A 31 -8.32 -3.20 10.47
N ARG A 32 -7.30 -2.34 10.45
CA ARG A 32 -7.38 -0.98 11.01
C ARG A 32 -6.86 0.12 10.08
N ASP A 33 -6.39 -0.24 8.88
CA ASP A 33 -5.72 0.68 7.93
C ASP A 33 -4.52 1.43 8.54
N VAL A 34 -3.86 0.82 9.52
CA VAL A 34 -2.66 1.38 10.12
C VAL A 34 -1.44 0.95 9.32
N THR A 35 -0.75 1.92 8.72
CA THR A 35 0.53 1.66 8.06
C THR A 35 1.67 1.88 9.04
N VAL A 36 2.33 0.79 9.42
CA VAL A 36 3.51 0.85 10.29
C VAL A 36 4.73 1.21 9.46
N LEU A 37 5.42 2.26 9.89
CA LEU A 37 6.63 2.79 9.26
C LEU A 37 7.84 2.65 10.20
N LEU A 38 9.03 2.73 9.62
CA LEU A 38 10.29 2.97 10.33
C LEU A 38 11.09 4.00 9.53
N HIS A 39 11.27 5.20 10.11
CA HIS A 39 11.88 6.35 9.43
C HIS A 39 11.30 6.54 8.01
N SER A 40 9.98 6.70 7.95
CA SER A 40 9.20 6.90 6.71
C SER A 40 9.19 5.72 5.73
N ARG A 41 9.80 4.57 6.07
CA ARG A 41 9.77 3.35 5.24
C ARG A 41 8.71 2.39 5.75
N SER A 42 7.79 1.98 4.88
CA SER A 42 6.75 1.01 5.24
C SER A 42 7.35 -0.36 5.57
N LEU A 43 6.88 -0.93 6.69
CA LEU A 43 7.17 -2.31 7.09
C LEU A 43 6.09 -3.29 6.62
N VAL A 44 5.01 -2.81 5.99
CA VAL A 44 3.92 -3.64 5.49
C VAL A 44 4.41 -4.52 4.34
N ASN A 45 4.04 -5.79 4.36
CA ASN A 45 4.40 -6.81 3.37
C ASN A 45 5.92 -6.97 3.17
N LYS A 46 6.72 -6.71 4.21
CA LYS A 46 8.17 -6.92 4.17
C LYS A 46 8.56 -8.29 4.71
N SER A 47 9.61 -8.87 4.13
CA SER A 47 10.23 -10.08 4.68
C SER A 47 11.04 -9.75 5.93
N VAL A 48 11.36 -10.78 6.73
CA VAL A 48 12.22 -10.68 7.91
C VAL A 48 13.51 -9.92 7.59
N VAL A 49 14.22 -10.33 6.55
CA VAL A 49 15.48 -9.69 6.13
C VAL A 49 15.27 -8.22 5.74
N SER A 50 14.13 -7.90 5.11
CA SER A 50 13.80 -6.51 4.74
C SER A 50 13.53 -5.65 5.97
N ILE A 51 12.86 -6.19 6.99
CA ILE A 51 12.62 -5.52 8.28
C ILE A 51 13.97 -5.22 8.95
N LEU A 52 14.86 -6.22 9.06
CA LEU A 52 16.19 -6.06 9.64
C LEU A 52 17.03 -5.02 8.88
N LYS A 53 17.01 -5.04 7.54
CA LYS A 53 17.69 -4.03 6.71
C LYS A 53 17.15 -2.62 6.95
N THR A 54 15.83 -2.48 7.12
CA THR A 54 15.20 -1.17 7.39
C THR A 54 15.63 -0.63 8.75
N HIS A 55 15.72 -1.48 9.78
CA HIS A 55 16.24 -1.11 11.10
C HIS A 55 17.72 -0.68 11.04
N ARG A 56 18.54 -1.44 10.32
CA ARG A 56 19.95 -1.05 10.12
C ARG A 56 20.08 0.28 9.38
N PHE A 57 19.18 0.56 8.44
CA PHE A 57 19.18 1.83 7.70
C PHE A 57 18.90 3.04 8.60
N ALA A 58 18.26 2.86 9.76
CA ALA A 58 18.03 3.91 10.75
C ALA A 58 19.31 4.68 11.13
N ARG A 59 20.48 4.01 11.11
CA ARG A 59 21.79 4.65 11.34
C ARG A 59 22.06 5.82 10.38
N GLN A 60 21.62 5.71 9.13
CA GLN A 60 21.87 6.76 8.13
C GLN A 60 20.99 8.01 8.38
N ILE A 61 19.90 7.88 9.12
CA ILE A 61 18.96 8.98 9.40
C ILE A 61 19.19 9.55 10.80
N ALA A 62 19.27 8.67 11.81
CA ALA A 62 19.32 9.06 13.22
C ALA A 62 20.73 8.98 13.83
N GLY A 63 21.75 8.66 13.04
CA GLY A 63 23.13 8.52 13.51
C GLY A 63 23.42 7.23 14.31
N ALA A 64 22.37 6.51 14.75
CA ALA A 64 22.48 5.26 15.50
C ALA A 64 21.57 4.19 14.90
N GLU A 65 21.97 2.93 14.99
CA GLU A 65 21.14 1.79 14.63
C GLU A 65 20.00 1.67 15.63
N LEU A 66 18.79 1.44 15.12
CA LEU A 66 17.63 1.14 15.94
C LEU A 66 17.33 -0.36 15.81
N SER A 67 17.46 -1.09 16.91
CA SER A 67 17.23 -2.53 16.92
C SER A 67 15.74 -2.90 16.82
N VAL A 68 15.45 -4.06 16.21
CA VAL A 68 14.10 -4.66 16.28
C VAL A 68 13.64 -4.90 17.71
N THR A 69 14.58 -5.18 18.64
CA THR A 69 14.32 -5.34 20.07
C THR A 69 13.78 -4.06 20.70
N GLU A 70 14.25 -2.90 20.24
CA GLU A 70 13.82 -1.59 20.77
C GLU A 70 12.45 -1.19 20.22
N THR A 71 12.09 -1.62 19.00
CA THR A 71 10.83 -1.23 18.34
C THR A 71 9.67 -2.20 18.59
N LEU A 72 9.97 -3.47 18.91
CA LEU A 72 8.94 -4.48 19.20
C LEU A 72 7.97 -4.06 20.31
N PRO A 73 8.41 -3.51 21.47
CA PRO A 73 7.48 -3.10 22.54
C PRO A 73 6.46 -2.05 22.09
N PHE A 74 6.85 -1.10 21.24
CA PHE A 74 5.93 -0.12 20.65
C PHE A 74 4.91 -0.79 19.75
N LEU A 75 5.36 -1.69 18.87
CA LEU A 75 4.47 -2.44 17.99
C LEU A 75 3.46 -3.28 18.78
N GLN A 76 3.91 -3.93 19.85
CA GLN A 76 3.04 -4.69 20.77
C GLN A 76 2.00 -3.76 21.41
N ALA A 77 2.41 -2.61 21.91
CA ALA A 77 1.49 -1.62 22.48
C ALA A 77 0.43 -1.20 21.46
N LEU A 78 0.83 -0.87 20.20
CA LEU A 78 -0.09 -0.49 19.13
C LEU A 78 -1.15 -1.56 18.85
N THR A 79 -0.82 -2.85 18.95
CA THR A 79 -1.80 -3.94 18.74
C THR A 79 -2.91 -3.98 19.77
N THR A 80 -2.68 -3.41 20.96
CA THR A 80 -3.66 -3.39 22.07
C THR A 80 -4.56 -2.16 22.03
N LEU A 81 -4.19 -1.12 21.25
CA LEU A 81 -4.93 0.13 21.17
C LEU A 81 -6.02 0.07 20.09
N ASP A 82 -7.08 0.81 20.30
CA ASP A 82 -8.17 0.97 19.32
C ASP A 82 -7.84 2.07 18.30
N LEU A 83 -7.00 1.71 17.31
CA LEU A 83 -6.50 2.62 16.29
C LEU A 83 -7.42 2.67 15.07
N GLY A 84 -7.60 3.86 14.51
CA GLY A 84 -8.18 4.09 13.19
C GLY A 84 -7.11 4.25 12.10
N PRO A 85 -7.54 4.52 10.84
CA PRO A 85 -6.63 4.71 9.70
C PRO A 85 -5.56 5.74 9.98
N SER A 86 -4.28 5.32 9.94
CA SER A 86 -3.16 6.17 10.31
C SER A 86 -1.83 5.65 9.80
N GLN A 87 -0.81 6.51 9.83
CA GLN A 87 0.58 6.13 9.59
C GLN A 87 1.36 6.34 10.88
N ILE A 88 1.97 5.29 11.40
CA ILE A 88 2.69 5.32 12.67
C ILE A 88 4.13 4.89 12.45
N ASP A 89 5.07 5.77 12.80
CA ASP A 89 6.50 5.55 12.62
C ASP A 89 7.14 5.08 13.94
N LEU A 90 7.55 3.82 13.98
CA LEU A 90 8.20 3.23 15.15
C LEU A 90 9.54 3.89 15.47
N GLY A 91 10.24 4.40 14.46
CA GLY A 91 11.52 5.09 14.66
C GLY A 91 11.33 6.42 15.38
N MET A 92 10.27 7.17 15.02
CA MET A 92 9.93 8.40 15.71
C MET A 92 9.43 8.14 17.14
N LEU A 93 8.59 7.11 17.33
CA LEU A 93 8.14 6.73 18.68
C LEU A 93 9.31 6.40 19.59
N ALA A 94 10.24 5.56 19.11
CA ALA A 94 11.41 5.17 19.89
C ALA A 94 12.34 6.36 20.20
N ALA A 95 12.54 7.26 19.24
CA ALA A 95 13.37 8.44 19.42
C ALA A 95 12.74 9.41 20.46
N THR A 96 11.44 9.67 20.33
CA THR A 96 10.72 10.55 21.27
C THR A 96 10.65 9.94 22.66
N TYR A 97 10.44 8.64 22.78
CA TYR A 97 10.45 7.93 24.06
C TYR A 97 11.80 8.02 24.77
N LYS A 98 12.91 7.89 24.03
CA LYS A 98 14.26 8.03 24.60
C LYS A 98 14.55 9.43 25.14
N ALA A 99 13.87 10.44 24.61
CA ALA A 99 13.97 11.83 25.05
C ALA A 99 12.96 12.21 26.14
N ASP A 100 12.04 11.31 26.45
CA ASP A 100 10.99 11.53 27.45
C ASP A 100 11.52 11.21 28.85
N ASP A 101 11.53 12.18 29.76
CA ASP A 101 12.04 12.06 31.13
C ASP A 101 10.92 11.78 32.18
N ARG A 102 9.67 11.63 31.74
CA ARG A 102 8.49 11.45 32.63
C ARG A 102 8.42 10.07 33.29
N GLY A 103 9.26 9.12 32.88
CA GLY A 103 9.29 7.77 33.45
C GLY A 103 8.11 6.89 33.07
N LEU A 104 7.41 7.21 31.98
CA LEU A 104 6.30 6.40 31.47
C LEU A 104 6.79 5.03 30.96
N SER A 105 5.95 4.02 31.11
CA SER A 105 6.17 2.75 30.39
C SER A 105 6.01 2.96 28.86
N VAL A 106 6.63 2.11 28.06
CA VAL A 106 6.48 2.12 26.60
C VAL A 106 5.00 2.09 26.19
N ARG A 107 4.18 1.34 26.91
CA ARG A 107 2.75 1.21 26.63
C ARG A 107 1.99 2.52 26.87
N GLU A 108 2.21 3.16 28.01
CA GLU A 108 1.58 4.43 28.38
C GLU A 108 2.00 5.54 27.41
N PHE A 109 3.31 5.65 27.19
CA PHE A 109 3.86 6.59 26.21
C PHE A 109 3.26 6.39 24.82
N THR A 110 3.21 5.14 24.33
CA THR A 110 2.67 4.84 22.99
C THR A 110 1.20 5.25 22.91
N ALA A 111 0.40 4.93 23.95
CA ALA A 111 -1.01 5.28 23.96
C ALA A 111 -1.22 6.81 23.89
N GLU A 112 -0.43 7.59 24.62
CA GLU A 112 -0.47 9.05 24.57
C GLU A 112 -0.02 9.59 23.19
N ALA A 113 1.10 9.08 22.69
CA ALA A 113 1.70 9.55 21.43
C ALA A 113 0.78 9.32 20.21
N VAL A 114 -0.06 8.27 20.25
CA VAL A 114 -1.00 7.97 19.16
C VAL A 114 -2.46 8.27 19.51
N ALA A 115 -2.72 9.04 20.58
CA ALA A 115 -4.09 9.37 21.01
C ALA A 115 -4.93 10.01 19.89
N GLY A 116 -4.33 10.82 19.03
CA GLY A 116 -4.99 11.40 17.87
C GLY A 116 -5.41 10.39 16.78
N ALA A 117 -4.88 9.17 16.82
CA ALA A 117 -5.24 8.08 15.92
C ALA A 117 -6.22 7.07 16.58
N THR A 118 -6.57 7.26 17.85
CA THR A 118 -7.52 6.41 18.58
C THR A 118 -8.95 6.95 18.47
N GLY A 119 -9.95 6.06 18.56
CA GLY A 119 -11.36 6.47 18.62
C GLY A 119 -11.92 7.06 17.32
N GLY A 120 -11.24 6.92 16.20
CA GLY A 120 -11.76 7.32 14.90
C GLY A 120 -13.06 6.58 14.59
N ASP A 121 -14.05 7.31 14.05
CA ASP A 121 -15.36 6.78 13.73
C ASP A 121 -15.25 5.53 12.83
N ARG A 122 -15.32 4.35 13.45
CA ARG A 122 -15.38 3.06 12.77
C ARG A 122 -16.75 2.76 12.19
N THR A 123 -17.78 3.50 12.64
CA THR A 123 -19.15 3.32 12.18
C THR A 123 -19.34 3.89 10.79
N GLY A 124 -18.50 4.85 10.40
CA GLY A 124 -18.33 5.27 9.04
C GLY A 124 -17.47 4.28 8.26
N ARG A 125 -17.96 3.05 8.01
CA ARG A 125 -17.49 2.27 6.86
C ARG A 125 -17.66 3.17 5.65
N ARG A 126 -16.63 3.96 5.37
CA ARG A 126 -16.58 4.67 4.09
C ARG A 126 -16.54 3.56 3.04
N GLU A 127 -17.55 3.52 2.20
CA GLU A 127 -17.46 2.69 1.02
C GLU A 127 -16.13 3.02 0.33
N PRO A 128 -15.37 2.00 -0.08
CA PRO A 128 -14.10 2.24 -0.73
C PRO A 128 -14.34 3.13 -1.94
N ARG A 129 -13.53 4.17 -2.08
CA ARG A 129 -13.63 5.08 -3.21
C ARG A 129 -12.97 4.44 -4.43
N ASP A 130 -13.75 4.28 -5.48
CA ASP A 130 -13.28 3.69 -6.72
C ASP A 130 -12.27 4.61 -7.42
N VAL A 131 -11.21 4.01 -7.96
CA VAL A 131 -10.21 4.66 -8.79
C VAL A 131 -10.23 4.04 -10.18
N VAL A 132 -10.23 4.88 -11.19
CA VAL A 132 -10.09 4.50 -12.59
C VAL A 132 -8.78 5.06 -13.14
N LEU A 133 -7.95 4.23 -13.75
CA LEU A 133 -6.75 4.68 -14.45
C LEU A 133 -7.03 4.75 -15.95
N TYR A 134 -7.00 5.94 -16.51
CA TYR A 134 -7.10 6.12 -17.95
C TYR A 134 -5.71 6.14 -18.57
N GLY A 135 -5.40 5.07 -19.31
CA GLY A 135 -4.04 4.76 -19.78
C GLY A 135 -3.31 3.78 -18.86
N PHE A 136 -2.72 2.74 -19.45
CA PHE A 136 -2.01 1.69 -18.73
C PHE A 136 -0.58 1.51 -19.30
N GLY A 137 0.07 2.64 -19.52
CA GLY A 137 1.49 2.73 -19.84
C GLY A 137 2.36 2.48 -18.60
N ARG A 138 3.62 2.86 -18.62
CA ARG A 138 4.55 2.66 -17.49
C ARG A 138 4.01 3.31 -16.21
N ILE A 139 3.64 4.59 -16.27
CA ILE A 139 3.12 5.31 -15.10
C ILE A 139 1.82 4.68 -14.58
N GLY A 140 0.84 4.40 -15.47
CA GLY A 140 -0.41 3.78 -15.05
C GLY A 140 -0.20 2.43 -14.36
N ARG A 141 0.74 1.61 -14.80
CA ARG A 141 1.09 0.35 -14.14
C ARG A 141 1.73 0.54 -12.76
N LEU A 142 2.58 1.55 -12.60
CA LEU A 142 3.18 1.86 -11.30
C LEU A 142 2.15 2.38 -10.31
N VAL A 143 1.25 3.26 -10.77
CA VAL A 143 0.13 3.74 -9.95
C VAL A 143 -0.80 2.57 -9.56
N ALA A 144 -1.10 1.66 -10.50
CA ALA A 144 -1.88 0.46 -10.20
C ALA A 144 -1.22 -0.40 -9.11
N ARG A 145 0.09 -0.66 -9.20
CA ARG A 145 0.84 -1.40 -8.16
C ARG A 145 0.75 -0.73 -6.80
N LEU A 146 0.90 0.60 -6.74
CA LEU A 146 0.79 1.36 -5.50
C LEU A 146 -0.61 1.28 -4.90
N LEU A 147 -1.66 1.40 -5.71
CA LEU A 147 -3.05 1.30 -5.25
C LEU A 147 -3.34 -0.10 -4.69
N ILE A 148 -2.86 -1.16 -5.37
CA ILE A 148 -3.04 -2.54 -4.94
C ILE A 148 -2.26 -2.82 -3.63
N GLU A 149 -1.01 -2.36 -3.54
CA GLU A 149 -0.17 -2.53 -2.35
C GLU A 149 -0.76 -1.81 -1.13
N LYS A 150 -1.35 -0.63 -1.34
CA LYS A 150 -1.92 0.21 -0.29
C LYS A 150 -3.42 -0.02 -0.04
N ALA A 151 -3.99 -1.07 -0.60
CA ALA A 151 -5.42 -1.35 -0.43
C ALA A 151 -5.83 -1.58 1.04
N GLY A 152 -4.89 -1.98 1.90
CA GLY A 152 -5.12 -2.12 3.34
C GLY A 152 -6.28 -3.05 3.68
N SER A 153 -7.26 -2.52 4.41
CA SER A 153 -8.53 -3.18 4.71
C SER A 153 -9.48 -3.25 3.50
N GLY A 154 -9.15 -2.56 2.40
CA GLY A 154 -10.00 -2.39 1.25
C GLY A 154 -11.05 -1.27 1.38
N ASN A 155 -11.06 -0.54 2.50
CA ASN A 155 -12.02 0.54 2.75
C ASN A 155 -11.54 1.92 2.25
N GLY A 156 -10.32 2.00 1.74
CA GLY A 156 -9.73 3.23 1.20
C GLY A 156 -9.98 3.40 -0.31
N LEU A 157 -8.90 3.68 -1.04
CA LEU A 157 -8.92 3.75 -2.50
C LEU A 157 -8.88 2.34 -3.10
N ARG A 158 -9.78 2.05 -4.03
CA ARG A 158 -9.87 0.76 -4.70
C ARG A 158 -9.71 0.94 -6.20
N LEU A 159 -8.65 0.35 -6.79
CA LEU A 159 -8.50 0.31 -8.24
C LEU A 159 -9.61 -0.57 -8.85
N ARG A 160 -10.56 0.06 -9.51
CA ARG A 160 -11.75 -0.60 -10.05
C ARG A 160 -11.65 -0.90 -11.53
N ALA A 161 -11.05 0.02 -12.29
CA ALA A 161 -10.91 -0.16 -13.74
C ALA A 161 -9.62 0.49 -14.27
N ILE A 162 -9.17 -0.05 -15.39
CA ILE A 162 -8.18 0.57 -16.28
C ILE A 162 -8.81 0.75 -17.65
N VAL A 163 -8.63 1.93 -18.23
CA VAL A 163 -9.09 2.23 -19.58
C VAL A 163 -7.90 2.25 -20.52
N VAL A 164 -8.00 1.52 -21.60
CA VAL A 164 -6.91 1.33 -22.55
C VAL A 164 -7.43 1.43 -23.98
N ARG A 165 -6.57 1.86 -24.91
CA ARG A 165 -6.90 1.77 -26.32
C ARG A 165 -6.88 0.30 -26.77
N GLY A 166 -7.84 -0.10 -27.56
CA GLY A 166 -7.85 -1.42 -28.18
C GLY A 166 -6.57 -1.66 -28.97
N GLY A 167 -5.97 -2.82 -28.82
CA GLY A 167 -4.87 -3.29 -29.68
C GLY A 167 -5.41 -4.05 -30.90
N GLY A 168 -4.57 -4.31 -31.89
CA GLY A 168 -4.95 -5.06 -33.11
C GLY A 168 -5.15 -6.57 -32.89
N GLY A 169 -5.02 -7.08 -31.66
CA GLY A 169 -5.28 -8.47 -31.27
C GLY A 169 -6.65 -8.59 -30.61
N GLY A 170 -7.09 -9.83 -30.35
CA GLY A 170 -8.32 -10.10 -29.62
C GLY A 170 -8.27 -9.57 -28.18
N VAL A 171 -9.45 -9.38 -27.58
CA VAL A 171 -9.59 -8.86 -26.22
C VAL A 171 -8.81 -9.71 -25.20
N GLY A 172 -8.81 -11.04 -25.34
CA GLY A 172 -8.07 -11.96 -24.47
C GLY A 172 -6.56 -11.77 -24.55
N GLU A 173 -6.01 -11.67 -25.77
CA GLU A 173 -4.56 -11.44 -25.94
C GLU A 173 -4.11 -10.12 -25.32
N ASP A 174 -4.93 -9.07 -25.42
CA ASP A 174 -4.63 -7.77 -24.83
C ASP A 174 -4.64 -7.85 -23.30
N LEU A 175 -5.58 -8.58 -22.70
CA LEU A 175 -5.64 -8.83 -21.24
C LEU A 175 -4.39 -9.55 -20.72
N VAL A 176 -4.01 -10.64 -21.37
CA VAL A 176 -2.82 -11.42 -21.00
C VAL A 176 -1.56 -10.57 -21.11
N LYS A 177 -1.43 -9.78 -22.19
CA LYS A 177 -0.33 -8.84 -22.37
C LYS A 177 -0.26 -7.81 -21.25
N ARG A 178 -1.39 -7.21 -20.87
CA ARG A 178 -1.44 -6.21 -19.80
C ARG A 178 -1.13 -6.79 -18.44
N ALA A 179 -1.62 -7.98 -18.14
CA ALA A 179 -1.28 -8.71 -16.93
C ALA A 179 0.23 -9.03 -16.88
N SER A 180 0.82 -9.44 -18.00
CA SER A 180 2.26 -9.69 -18.10
C SER A 180 3.07 -8.42 -17.86
N LEU A 181 2.66 -7.29 -18.42
CA LEU A 181 3.29 -5.99 -18.21
C LEU A 181 3.13 -5.47 -16.77
N LEU A 182 2.03 -5.83 -16.08
CA LEU A 182 1.85 -5.51 -14.66
C LEU A 182 2.76 -6.36 -13.78
N ARG A 183 3.01 -7.64 -14.17
CA ARG A 183 3.90 -8.54 -13.42
C ARG A 183 5.35 -8.08 -13.41
N ARG A 184 5.83 -7.48 -14.49
CA ARG A 184 7.25 -7.16 -14.68
C ARG A 184 7.43 -5.70 -15.09
N ASP A 185 8.31 -5.02 -14.40
CA ASP A 185 8.81 -3.69 -14.79
C ASP A 185 10.34 -3.71 -14.77
N SER A 186 10.95 -3.11 -15.79
CA SER A 186 12.40 -3.13 -15.97
C SER A 186 13.17 -2.35 -14.88
N VAL A 187 12.51 -1.39 -14.26
CA VAL A 187 13.12 -0.52 -13.24
C VAL A 187 12.68 -0.91 -11.83
N HIS A 188 11.38 -1.19 -11.66
CA HIS A 188 10.76 -1.43 -10.35
C HIS A 188 10.60 -2.92 -10.02
N GLY A 189 11.12 -3.80 -10.89
CA GLY A 189 11.15 -5.23 -10.66
C GLY A 189 9.79 -5.91 -10.79
N GLN A 190 9.67 -7.07 -10.14
CA GLN A 190 8.46 -7.89 -10.20
C GLN A 190 7.37 -7.35 -9.28
N PHE A 191 6.11 -7.52 -9.68
CA PHE A 191 4.96 -7.30 -8.83
C PHE A 191 4.98 -8.27 -7.64
N GLN A 192 4.78 -7.74 -6.45
CA GLN A 192 4.77 -8.55 -5.23
C GLN A 192 3.37 -9.13 -4.99
N GLY A 193 3.13 -10.30 -5.54
CA GLY A 193 1.85 -10.97 -5.38
C GLY A 193 1.42 -11.80 -6.58
N THR A 194 0.12 -12.11 -6.62
CA THR A 194 -0.52 -12.94 -7.64
C THR A 194 -1.33 -12.09 -8.60
N ILE A 195 -1.28 -12.45 -9.89
CA ILE A 195 -2.09 -11.84 -10.93
C ILE A 195 -2.73 -12.95 -11.75
N THR A 196 -4.06 -12.93 -11.85
CA THR A 196 -4.86 -13.81 -12.70
C THR A 196 -5.64 -13.00 -13.73
N VAL A 197 -6.01 -13.63 -14.82
CA VAL A 197 -6.80 -13.03 -15.93
C VAL A 197 -8.07 -13.82 -16.09
N ASP A 198 -9.18 -13.12 -16.24
CA ASP A 198 -10.47 -13.68 -16.63
C ASP A 198 -10.87 -13.03 -17.96
N GLU A 199 -10.63 -13.76 -19.03
CA GLU A 199 -10.90 -13.30 -20.41
C GLU A 199 -12.40 -13.16 -20.67
N ALA A 200 -13.20 -14.06 -20.11
CA ALA A 200 -14.66 -14.06 -20.30
C ALA A 200 -15.29 -12.79 -19.70
N ASN A 201 -14.80 -12.36 -18.55
CA ASN A 201 -15.28 -11.15 -17.88
C ASN A 201 -14.46 -9.91 -18.17
N GLY A 202 -13.38 -9.99 -18.95
CA GLY A 202 -12.52 -8.86 -19.27
C GLY A 202 -11.88 -8.23 -18.03
N THR A 203 -11.40 -9.06 -17.08
CA THR A 203 -10.83 -8.58 -15.81
C THR A 203 -9.45 -9.13 -15.53
N ILE A 204 -8.68 -8.36 -14.76
CA ILE A 204 -7.41 -8.77 -14.16
C ILE A 204 -7.61 -8.72 -12.65
N THR A 205 -7.33 -9.83 -11.95
CA THR A 205 -7.34 -9.85 -10.48
C THR A 205 -5.91 -9.86 -9.96
N ALA A 206 -5.55 -8.84 -9.17
CA ALA A 206 -4.22 -8.69 -8.58
C ALA A 206 -4.34 -8.56 -7.06
N ASN A 207 -3.74 -9.51 -6.32
CA ASN A 207 -3.84 -9.60 -4.85
C ASN A 207 -5.30 -9.44 -4.34
N GLY A 208 -6.26 -10.11 -5.00
CA GLY A 208 -7.67 -10.03 -4.66
C GLY A 208 -8.42 -8.79 -5.19
N ASN A 209 -7.73 -7.79 -5.74
CA ASN A 209 -8.36 -6.65 -6.38
C ASN A 209 -8.77 -7.01 -7.81
N THR A 210 -10.05 -7.08 -8.09
CA THR A 210 -10.59 -7.33 -9.44
C THR A 210 -10.72 -6.02 -10.20
N ILE A 211 -9.99 -5.90 -11.28
CA ILE A 211 -9.82 -4.70 -12.08
C ILE A 211 -10.45 -4.94 -13.45
N ARG A 212 -11.45 -4.17 -13.81
CA ARG A 212 -12.07 -4.20 -15.15
C ARG A 212 -11.12 -3.57 -16.17
N VAL A 213 -10.94 -4.21 -17.32
CA VAL A 213 -10.23 -3.63 -18.46
C VAL A 213 -11.27 -3.13 -19.46
N ILE A 214 -11.29 -1.81 -19.66
CA ILE A 214 -12.22 -1.13 -20.56
C ILE A 214 -11.43 -0.67 -21.79
N HIS A 215 -11.93 -1.00 -22.96
CA HIS A 215 -11.32 -0.59 -24.22
C HIS A 215 -12.02 0.66 -24.76
N ALA A 216 -11.31 1.80 -24.75
CA ALA A 216 -11.80 3.06 -25.29
C ALA A 216 -10.65 3.94 -25.80
N GLY A 217 -10.85 4.58 -26.92
CA GLY A 217 -9.89 5.54 -27.51
C GLY A 217 -10.22 6.99 -27.17
N ASP A 218 -11.45 7.24 -26.76
CA ASP A 218 -12.01 8.56 -26.47
C ASP A 218 -12.67 8.53 -25.07
N PRO A 219 -12.34 9.47 -24.17
CA PRO A 219 -13.01 9.60 -22.88
C PRO A 219 -14.53 9.69 -22.99
N ALA A 220 -15.02 10.39 -24.01
CA ALA A 220 -16.44 10.59 -24.22
C ALA A 220 -17.23 9.31 -24.51
N SER A 221 -16.58 8.23 -24.95
CA SER A 221 -17.22 6.96 -25.31
C SER A 221 -17.43 6.00 -24.14
N VAL A 222 -16.92 6.32 -22.92
CA VAL A 222 -16.97 5.39 -21.78
C VAL A 222 -18.19 5.68 -20.90
N ASP A 223 -19.00 4.67 -20.68
CA ASP A 223 -20.03 4.66 -19.64
C ASP A 223 -19.51 3.84 -18.44
N TYR A 224 -19.06 4.54 -17.40
CA TYR A 224 -18.52 3.91 -16.20
C TYR A 224 -19.61 3.27 -15.34
N THR A 225 -20.84 3.78 -15.43
CA THR A 225 -21.96 3.26 -14.63
C THR A 225 -22.37 1.86 -15.07
N ALA A 226 -22.18 1.53 -16.35
CA ALA A 226 -22.40 0.17 -16.88
C ALA A 226 -21.48 -0.88 -16.21
N TYR A 227 -20.38 -0.46 -15.60
CA TYR A 227 -19.46 -1.31 -14.85
C TYR A 227 -19.66 -1.23 -13.33
N GLY A 228 -20.73 -0.57 -12.88
CA GLY A 228 -21.04 -0.38 -11.46
C GLY A 228 -20.07 0.58 -10.75
N ILE A 229 -19.40 1.45 -11.50
CA ILE A 229 -18.48 2.47 -10.99
C ILE A 229 -19.29 3.73 -10.67
N LYS A 230 -19.13 4.25 -9.43
CA LYS A 230 -19.82 5.45 -8.94
C LYS A 230 -18.84 6.33 -8.18
N ASP A 231 -18.98 7.64 -8.37
CA ASP A 231 -18.22 8.65 -7.63
C ASP A 231 -16.70 8.41 -7.60
N ALA A 232 -16.17 7.83 -8.69
CA ALA A 232 -14.77 7.45 -8.79
C ALA A 232 -13.84 8.64 -9.00
N ILE A 233 -12.57 8.46 -8.58
CA ILE A 233 -11.47 9.33 -8.97
C ILE A 233 -10.85 8.74 -10.24
N LEU A 234 -10.78 9.54 -11.31
CA LEU A 234 -10.07 9.14 -12.51
C LEU A 234 -8.69 9.78 -12.53
N ILE A 235 -7.68 8.99 -12.87
CA ILE A 235 -6.30 9.45 -13.05
C ILE A 235 -5.91 9.21 -14.48
N ASP A 236 -5.71 10.29 -15.27
CA ASP A 236 -5.21 10.18 -16.64
C ASP A 236 -3.68 9.99 -16.63
N ASN A 237 -3.25 8.90 -17.25
CA ASN A 237 -1.84 8.53 -17.39
C ASN A 237 -1.38 8.51 -18.85
N THR A 238 -2.20 9.06 -19.77
CA THR A 238 -1.91 9.00 -21.21
C THR A 238 -0.96 10.11 -21.64
N GLY A 239 -0.96 11.22 -20.90
CA GLY A 239 -0.26 12.44 -21.25
C GLY A 239 -0.86 13.16 -22.48
N ARG A 240 -2.06 12.76 -22.91
CA ARG A 240 -2.75 13.35 -24.06
C ARG A 240 -3.61 14.55 -23.65
N TRP A 241 -4.37 14.41 -22.57
CA TRP A 241 -5.21 15.45 -21.99
C TRP A 241 -4.48 16.07 -20.80
N ARG A 242 -3.96 17.29 -20.95
CA ARG A 242 -3.05 17.93 -19.98
C ARG A 242 -3.58 19.24 -19.43
N ASP A 243 -4.59 19.78 -20.06
CA ASP A 243 -5.25 21.01 -19.65
C ASP A 243 -6.63 20.74 -19.05
N ARG A 244 -7.23 21.79 -18.54
CA ARG A 244 -8.54 21.70 -17.91
C ARG A 244 -9.64 21.25 -18.87
N GLU A 245 -9.60 21.72 -20.10
CA GLU A 245 -10.59 21.38 -21.13
C GLU A 245 -10.50 19.89 -21.49
N GLY A 246 -9.30 19.40 -21.76
CA GLY A 246 -9.06 17.99 -22.06
C GLY A 246 -9.42 17.07 -20.92
N LEU A 247 -8.99 17.39 -19.69
CA LEU A 247 -9.31 16.57 -18.51
C LEU A 247 -10.80 16.59 -18.18
N SER A 248 -11.51 17.69 -18.44
CA SER A 248 -12.95 17.80 -18.20
C SER A 248 -13.77 16.80 -19.04
N GLN A 249 -13.22 16.30 -20.15
CA GLN A 249 -13.88 15.27 -20.96
C GLN A 249 -14.07 13.93 -20.21
N HIS A 250 -13.27 13.72 -19.17
CA HIS A 250 -13.40 12.53 -18.30
C HIS A 250 -14.47 12.66 -17.22
N LEU A 251 -14.97 13.88 -16.94
CA LEU A 251 -16.05 14.12 -15.98
C LEU A 251 -17.38 13.66 -16.58
N ARG A 252 -17.72 12.41 -16.28
CA ARG A 252 -18.89 11.73 -16.85
C ARG A 252 -19.61 10.94 -15.74
N PRO A 253 -20.83 10.43 -15.98
CA PRO A 253 -21.51 9.58 -15.01
C PRO A 253 -20.61 8.45 -14.50
N GLY A 254 -20.45 8.37 -13.17
CA GLY A 254 -19.54 7.46 -12.49
C GLY A 254 -18.20 8.05 -12.08
N ILE A 255 -17.80 9.23 -12.59
CA ILE A 255 -16.57 9.92 -12.23
C ILE A 255 -16.89 11.24 -11.53
N ASP A 256 -16.38 11.41 -10.31
CA ASP A 256 -16.53 12.61 -9.49
C ASP A 256 -15.34 13.58 -9.64
N LYS A 257 -14.14 13.03 -9.79
CA LYS A 257 -12.88 13.83 -9.86
C LYS A 257 -11.93 13.27 -10.90
N VAL A 258 -11.16 14.18 -11.48
CA VAL A 258 -10.07 13.87 -12.43
C VAL A 258 -8.80 14.55 -11.96
#